data_76116e742adf50dd0ffbfad8380a94b5
#
_entry.id   76116e742adf50dd0ffbfad8380a94b5
#
_cell.length_a   1.000
_cell.length_b   1.000
_cell.length_c   1.000
_cell.angle_alpha   90.00
_cell.angle_beta   90.00
_cell.angle_gamma   90.00
#
_symmetry.space_group_name_H-M   'P 1'
#
loop_
_entity.id
_entity.type
_entity.pdbx_description
1 polymer ?
#
loop_
_entity_poly.entity_id
_entity_poly.type
_entity_poly.pdbx_seq_one_letter_code
_entity_poly.pdbx_strand_id
1 'polypeptide(L)'
;LAAIMLKIGGYGFLRFSLPIVPDAGHEYAWLVIALSLIAVIYVGLVALVQDDMKKLIAYSSISHMGFVTLGTFIAFGLVRDYANVDAARLGLQGAMVQMVSHGFISGAMFSCVGVLYDRMHSRMIRDYGGVANKMPWFAALFVLFGMANSGLPGTSGFVGEFMVILAAFQKHPLIAFAAATTLILGAAY
;
A
#
# COMPACT_ATOMS: atom_id res chain seq x y z
N LEU A 1 5.76 12.38 -5.73
CA LEU A 1 5.82 11.09 -6.44
C LEU A 1 4.93 10.04 -5.74
N ALA A 2 5.17 9.71 -4.48
CA ALA A 2 4.47 8.65 -3.74
C ALA A 2 2.98 8.96 -3.52
N ALA A 3 2.62 10.21 -3.25
CA ALA A 3 1.23 10.60 -2.96
C ALA A 3 0.30 10.52 -4.19
N ILE A 4 0.76 10.95 -5.36
CA ILE A 4 -0.09 11.10 -6.56
C ILE A 4 0.37 10.22 -7.72
N MET A 5 1.63 10.29 -8.14
CA MET A 5 2.08 9.65 -9.38
C MET A 5 1.94 8.12 -9.35
N LEU A 6 2.19 7.47 -8.23
CA LEU A 6 1.98 6.02 -8.09
C LEU A 6 0.51 5.61 -8.30
N LYS A 7 -0.45 6.48 -7.97
CA LYS A 7 -1.89 6.22 -8.15
C LYS A 7 -2.34 6.35 -9.58
N ILE A 8 -1.62 7.11 -10.41
CA ILE A 8 -1.91 7.21 -11.85
C ILE A 8 -1.81 5.83 -12.51
N GLY A 9 -0.84 4.98 -12.11
CA GLY A 9 -0.74 3.61 -12.59
C GLY A 9 -1.96 2.76 -12.24
N GLY A 10 -2.39 2.79 -10.98
CA GLY A 10 -3.60 2.10 -10.51
C GLY A 10 -4.86 2.61 -11.22
N TYR A 11 -4.99 3.92 -11.36
CA TYR A 11 -6.07 4.55 -12.13
C TYR A 11 -6.05 4.10 -13.59
N GLY A 12 -4.87 4.02 -14.21
CA GLY A 12 -4.69 3.55 -15.58
C GLY A 12 -5.22 2.14 -15.79
N PHE A 13 -4.95 1.22 -14.87
CA PHE A 13 -5.52 -0.13 -14.92
C PHE A 13 -7.03 -0.11 -14.80
N LEU A 14 -7.58 0.59 -13.80
CA LEU A 14 -9.02 0.63 -13.54
C LEU A 14 -9.80 1.33 -14.66
N ARG A 15 -9.29 2.43 -15.19
CA ARG A 15 -10.04 3.27 -16.13
C ARG A 15 -9.83 2.91 -17.59
N PHE A 16 -8.63 2.46 -17.95
CA PHE A 16 -8.26 2.24 -19.34
C PHE A 16 -7.99 0.77 -19.64
N SER A 17 -7.03 0.13 -18.96
CA SER A 17 -6.57 -1.20 -19.36
C SER A 17 -7.67 -2.25 -19.26
N LEU A 18 -8.34 -2.35 -18.12
CA LEU A 18 -9.38 -3.36 -17.93
C LEU A 18 -10.65 -3.11 -18.77
N PRO A 19 -11.17 -1.86 -18.93
CA PRO A 19 -12.31 -1.61 -19.80
C PRO A 19 -12.03 -1.75 -21.30
N ILE A 20 -10.81 -1.43 -21.75
CA ILE A 20 -10.46 -1.47 -23.19
C ILE A 20 -10.07 -2.88 -23.65
N VAL A 21 -9.31 -3.61 -22.83
CA VAL A 21 -8.79 -4.96 -23.16
C VAL A 21 -9.12 -5.98 -22.06
N PRO A 22 -10.41 -6.26 -21.82
CA PRO A 22 -10.82 -7.13 -20.73
C PRO A 22 -10.30 -8.57 -20.87
N ASP A 23 -10.20 -9.09 -22.10
CA ASP A 23 -9.76 -10.46 -22.33
C ASP A 23 -8.28 -10.65 -22.03
N ALA A 24 -7.43 -9.73 -22.49
CA ALA A 24 -6.01 -9.73 -22.13
C ALA A 24 -5.81 -9.49 -20.64
N GLY A 25 -6.60 -8.61 -20.02
CA GLY A 25 -6.59 -8.37 -18.58
C GLY A 25 -6.88 -9.63 -17.76
N HIS A 26 -7.76 -10.49 -18.25
CA HIS A 26 -8.05 -11.80 -17.65
C HIS A 26 -6.92 -12.81 -17.89
N GLU A 27 -6.47 -12.95 -19.12
CA GLU A 27 -5.44 -13.92 -19.50
C GLU A 27 -4.13 -13.70 -18.75
N TYR A 28 -3.71 -12.43 -18.58
CA TYR A 28 -2.48 -12.07 -17.87
C TYR A 28 -2.70 -11.69 -16.40
N ALA A 29 -3.91 -11.87 -15.85
CA ALA A 29 -4.21 -11.55 -14.44
C ALA A 29 -3.28 -12.27 -13.46
N TRP A 30 -2.95 -13.55 -13.74
CA TRP A 30 -2.05 -14.34 -12.91
C TRP A 30 -0.66 -13.70 -12.78
N LEU A 31 -0.13 -13.16 -13.88
CA LEU A 31 1.18 -12.49 -13.90
C LEU A 31 1.14 -11.21 -13.05
N VAL A 32 0.10 -10.39 -13.22
CA VAL A 32 -0.04 -9.15 -12.44
C VAL A 32 -0.25 -9.46 -10.96
N ILE A 33 -1.03 -10.47 -10.61
CA ILE A 33 -1.23 -10.93 -9.22
C ILE A 33 0.12 -11.39 -8.63
N ALA A 34 0.92 -12.17 -9.36
CA ALA A 34 2.23 -12.61 -8.91
C ALA A 34 3.19 -11.43 -8.68
N LEU A 35 3.26 -10.49 -9.61
CA LEU A 35 4.07 -9.27 -9.48
C LEU A 35 3.59 -8.39 -8.32
N SER A 36 2.28 -8.32 -8.09
CA SER A 36 1.70 -7.59 -6.96
C SER A 36 2.10 -8.22 -5.62
N LEU A 37 2.08 -9.55 -5.51
CA LEU A 37 2.55 -10.26 -4.31
C LEU A 37 4.06 -10.08 -4.09
N ILE A 38 4.86 -10.09 -5.15
CA ILE A 38 6.29 -9.77 -5.08
C ILE A 38 6.48 -8.33 -4.56
N ALA A 39 5.72 -7.37 -5.08
CA ALA A 39 5.76 -6.00 -4.59
C ALA A 39 5.38 -5.91 -3.11
N VAL A 40 4.34 -6.61 -2.69
CA VAL A 40 3.87 -6.63 -1.30
C VAL A 40 4.95 -7.21 -0.36
N ILE A 41 5.50 -8.37 -0.67
CA ILE A 41 6.40 -9.11 0.23
C ILE A 41 7.85 -8.65 0.07
N TYR A 42 8.39 -8.77 -1.15
CA TYR A 42 9.81 -8.49 -1.38
C TYR A 42 10.17 -7.03 -1.16
N VAL A 43 9.35 -6.10 -1.68
CA VAL A 43 9.63 -4.67 -1.48
C VAL A 43 9.36 -4.26 -0.03
N GLY A 44 8.41 -4.91 0.67
CA GLY A 44 8.24 -4.78 2.12
C GLY A 44 9.49 -5.16 2.91
N LEU A 45 10.14 -6.28 2.56
CA LEU A 45 11.42 -6.69 3.14
C LEU A 45 12.56 -5.71 2.80
N VAL A 46 12.56 -5.14 1.59
CA VAL A 46 13.53 -4.11 1.22
C VAL A 46 13.32 -2.83 2.04
N ALA A 47 12.07 -2.47 2.34
CA ALA A 47 11.77 -1.33 3.20
C ALA A 47 12.33 -1.51 4.62
N LEU A 48 12.23 -2.73 5.17
CA LEU A 48 12.68 -3.07 6.53
C LEU A 48 14.17 -2.81 6.77
N VAL A 49 15.00 -2.93 5.75
CA VAL A 49 16.47 -2.76 5.87
C VAL A 49 16.98 -1.37 5.47
N GLN A 50 16.08 -0.40 5.32
CA GLN A 50 16.48 0.95 4.93
C GLN A 50 16.89 1.80 6.12
N ASP A 51 18.06 2.45 6.02
CA ASP A 51 18.55 3.43 6.99
C ASP A 51 18.11 4.88 6.65
N ASP A 52 17.66 5.12 5.44
CA ASP A 52 17.20 6.43 4.94
C ASP A 52 15.67 6.51 5.05
N MET A 53 15.15 7.45 5.85
CA MET A 53 13.71 7.65 6.06
C MET A 53 12.92 7.85 4.76
N LYS A 54 13.48 8.60 3.79
CA LYS A 54 12.80 8.81 2.51
C LYS A 54 12.73 7.53 1.68
N LYS A 55 13.79 6.72 1.70
CA LYS A 55 13.80 5.42 1.01
C LYS A 55 12.84 4.44 1.66
N LEU A 56 12.81 4.37 3.01
CA LEU A 56 11.89 3.53 3.75
C LEU A 56 10.43 3.83 3.34
N ILE A 57 10.00 5.10 3.41
CA ILE A 57 8.64 5.50 3.03
C ILE A 57 8.38 5.25 1.53
N ALA A 58 9.38 5.42 0.66
CA ALA A 58 9.23 5.17 -0.77
C ALA A 58 9.03 3.68 -1.07
N TYR A 59 9.80 2.78 -0.45
CA TYR A 59 9.65 1.34 -0.63
C TYR A 59 8.35 0.82 0.01
N SER A 60 7.98 1.29 1.20
CA SER A 60 6.67 0.96 1.79
C SER A 60 5.52 1.38 0.86
N SER A 61 5.64 2.53 0.19
CA SER A 61 4.65 2.99 -0.79
C SER A 61 4.47 2.04 -1.98
N ILE A 62 5.56 1.42 -2.48
CA ILE A 62 5.47 0.41 -3.55
C ILE A 62 4.74 -0.83 -3.05
N SER A 63 5.02 -1.28 -1.84
CA SER A 63 4.32 -2.42 -1.22
C SER A 63 2.82 -2.16 -1.10
N HIS A 64 2.41 -1.00 -0.60
CA HIS A 64 0.98 -0.62 -0.50
C HIS A 64 0.30 -0.49 -1.86
N MET A 65 1.01 -0.02 -2.91
CA MET A 65 0.45 0.00 -4.27
C MET A 65 0.33 -1.39 -4.86
N GLY A 66 1.11 -2.37 -4.41
CA GLY A 66 0.91 -3.78 -4.70
C GLY A 66 -0.49 -4.27 -4.33
N PHE A 67 -1.08 -3.78 -3.22
CA PHE A 67 -2.47 -4.07 -2.86
C PHE A 67 -3.48 -3.50 -3.85
N VAL A 68 -3.22 -2.33 -4.39
CA VAL A 68 -4.12 -1.71 -5.39
C VAL A 68 -4.21 -2.57 -6.65
N THR A 69 -3.07 -2.97 -7.19
CA THR A 69 -3.01 -3.85 -8.37
C THR A 69 -3.55 -5.23 -8.05
N LEU A 70 -3.22 -5.79 -6.89
CA LEU A 70 -3.74 -7.07 -6.42
C LEU A 70 -5.27 -7.07 -6.36
N GLY A 71 -5.88 -6.11 -5.66
CA GLY A 71 -7.32 -5.97 -5.50
C GLY A 71 -8.04 -5.80 -6.83
N THR A 72 -7.45 -5.00 -7.74
CA THR A 72 -8.00 -4.74 -9.07
C THR A 72 -8.06 -6.02 -9.91
N PHE A 73 -6.96 -6.78 -10.01
CA PHE A 73 -6.89 -7.97 -10.87
C PHE A 73 -7.53 -9.21 -10.23
N ILE A 74 -7.57 -9.30 -8.89
CA ILE A 74 -8.37 -10.33 -8.20
C ILE A 74 -9.86 -10.12 -8.48
N ALA A 75 -10.34 -8.87 -8.37
CA ALA A 75 -11.74 -8.54 -8.63
C ALA A 75 -12.16 -8.96 -10.04
N PHE A 76 -11.31 -8.71 -11.03
CA PHE A 76 -11.58 -9.07 -12.41
C PHE A 76 -11.71 -10.58 -12.60
N GLY A 77 -10.79 -11.38 -12.01
CA GLY A 77 -10.86 -12.83 -12.02
C GLY A 77 -12.08 -13.36 -11.26
N LEU A 78 -12.48 -12.73 -10.14
CA LEU A 78 -13.67 -13.15 -9.37
C LEU A 78 -14.96 -13.02 -10.17
N VAL A 79 -15.09 -11.98 -11.01
CA VAL A 79 -16.27 -11.85 -11.87
C VAL A 79 -16.28 -12.90 -12.97
N ARG A 80 -15.16 -13.12 -13.65
CA ARG A 80 -15.11 -14.03 -14.82
C ARG A 80 -15.08 -15.50 -14.44
N ASP A 81 -14.31 -15.88 -13.45
CA ASP A 81 -14.07 -17.29 -13.10
C ASP A 81 -15.12 -17.83 -12.14
N TYR A 82 -15.65 -17.00 -11.25
CA TYR A 82 -16.50 -17.43 -10.14
C TYR A 82 -17.88 -16.76 -10.11
N ALA A 83 -18.15 -15.81 -11.01
CA ALA A 83 -19.38 -15.00 -11.02
C ALA A 83 -19.66 -14.31 -9.66
N ASN A 84 -18.64 -14.12 -8.81
CA ASN A 84 -18.77 -13.54 -7.49
C ASN A 84 -18.62 -12.01 -7.54
N VAL A 85 -19.71 -11.34 -7.84
CA VAL A 85 -19.75 -9.88 -8.02
C VAL A 85 -19.51 -9.14 -6.70
N ASP A 86 -19.97 -9.68 -5.58
CA ASP A 86 -19.84 -9.01 -4.28
C ASP A 86 -18.38 -9.01 -3.80
N ALA A 87 -17.68 -10.14 -3.92
CA ALA A 87 -16.27 -10.21 -3.60
C ALA A 87 -15.41 -9.35 -4.58
N ALA A 88 -15.81 -9.30 -5.85
CA ALA A 88 -15.15 -8.42 -6.82
C ALA A 88 -15.33 -6.95 -6.48
N ARG A 89 -16.54 -6.53 -6.11
CA ARG A 89 -16.81 -5.16 -5.62
C ARG A 89 -15.95 -4.83 -4.41
N LEU A 90 -15.85 -5.76 -3.45
CA LEU A 90 -15.01 -5.58 -2.26
C LEU A 90 -13.54 -5.35 -2.64
N GLY A 91 -13.00 -6.12 -3.58
CA GLY A 91 -11.63 -5.96 -4.09
C GLY A 91 -11.39 -4.61 -4.75
N LEU A 92 -12.30 -4.16 -5.63
CA LEU A 92 -12.22 -2.86 -6.29
C LEU A 92 -12.37 -1.70 -5.30
N GLN A 93 -13.32 -1.78 -4.37
CA GLN A 93 -13.49 -0.78 -3.33
C GLN A 93 -12.27 -0.70 -2.43
N GLY A 94 -11.70 -1.86 -2.02
CA GLY A 94 -10.46 -1.91 -1.27
C GLY A 94 -9.29 -1.26 -1.99
N ALA A 95 -9.13 -1.53 -3.29
CA ALA A 95 -8.11 -0.91 -4.13
C ALA A 95 -8.28 0.62 -4.19
N MET A 96 -9.51 1.12 -4.36
CA MET A 96 -9.81 2.56 -4.38
C MET A 96 -9.55 3.21 -3.03
N VAL A 97 -10.03 2.62 -1.95
CA VAL A 97 -9.78 3.12 -0.58
C VAL A 97 -8.28 3.17 -0.30
N GLN A 98 -7.54 2.13 -0.69
CA GLN A 98 -6.09 2.09 -0.51
C GLN A 98 -5.37 3.20 -1.30
N MET A 99 -5.77 3.48 -2.53
CA MET A 99 -5.18 4.57 -3.32
C MET A 99 -5.35 5.93 -2.64
N VAL A 100 -6.58 6.24 -2.19
CA VAL A 100 -6.90 7.53 -1.57
C VAL A 100 -6.21 7.64 -0.21
N SER A 101 -6.39 6.65 0.66
CA SER A 101 -5.81 6.62 2.01
C SER A 101 -4.29 6.74 1.98
N HIS A 102 -3.61 5.89 1.20
CA HIS A 102 -2.17 5.93 1.07
C HIS A 102 -1.68 7.27 0.45
N GLY A 103 -2.47 7.92 -0.40
CA GLY A 103 -2.16 9.25 -0.93
C GLY A 103 -1.98 10.29 0.17
N PHE A 104 -2.92 10.34 1.10
CA PHE A 104 -2.87 11.25 2.26
C PHE A 104 -1.78 10.85 3.25
N ILE A 105 -1.70 9.57 3.62
CA ILE A 105 -0.72 9.06 4.59
C ILE A 105 0.71 9.30 4.11
N SER A 106 1.03 8.89 2.87
CA SER A 106 2.38 9.07 2.33
C SER A 106 2.74 10.53 2.14
N GLY A 107 1.78 11.37 1.71
CA GLY A 107 1.98 12.81 1.61
C GLY A 107 2.32 13.44 2.97
N ALA A 108 1.57 13.08 4.00
CA ALA A 108 1.80 13.55 5.37
C ALA A 108 3.17 13.08 5.90
N MET A 109 3.52 11.79 5.72
CA MET A 109 4.82 11.25 6.17
C MET A 109 5.98 11.94 5.47
N PHE A 110 5.92 12.14 4.14
CA PHE A 110 6.97 12.87 3.42
C PHE A 110 7.07 14.34 3.86
N SER A 111 5.94 14.98 4.19
CA SER A 111 5.95 16.34 4.75
C SER A 111 6.63 16.36 6.12
N CYS A 112 6.35 15.38 6.99
CA CYS A 112 7.01 15.25 8.28
C CYS A 112 8.54 15.04 8.11
N VAL A 113 8.96 14.15 7.21
CA VAL A 113 10.39 13.97 6.92
C VAL A 113 11.01 15.26 6.35
N GLY A 114 10.26 16.04 5.56
CA GLY A 114 10.69 17.37 5.09
C GLY A 114 11.01 18.30 6.24
N VAL A 115 10.11 18.42 7.23
CA VAL A 115 10.32 19.26 8.43
C VAL A 115 11.56 18.83 9.23
N LEU A 116 11.81 17.54 9.35
CA LEU A 116 13.02 17.02 10.00
C LEU A 116 14.28 17.36 9.18
N TYR A 117 14.21 17.12 7.88
CA TYR A 117 15.34 17.38 6.97
C TYR A 117 15.74 18.85 6.93
N ASP A 118 14.80 19.78 6.90
CA ASP A 118 15.06 21.23 6.88
C ASP A 118 15.81 21.70 8.14
N ARG A 119 15.69 20.95 9.23
CA ARG A 119 16.35 21.29 10.53
C ARG A 119 17.72 20.65 10.69
N MET A 120 17.89 19.41 10.23
CA MET A 120 19.10 18.60 10.48
C MET A 120 19.93 18.34 9.22
N HIS A 121 19.37 18.58 8.02
CA HIS A 121 19.97 18.30 6.71
C HIS A 121 20.45 16.84 6.53
N SER A 122 19.91 15.92 7.31
CA SER A 122 20.15 14.49 7.21
C SER A 122 18.85 13.72 6.91
N ARG A 123 18.96 12.55 6.31
CA ARG A 123 17.84 11.62 6.07
C ARG A 123 18.03 10.30 6.81
N MET A 124 19.17 10.13 7.47
CA MET A 124 19.51 8.89 8.14
C MET A 124 18.77 8.78 9.47
N ILE A 125 18.11 7.66 9.71
CA ILE A 125 17.32 7.40 10.94
C ILE A 125 18.22 7.55 12.18
N ARG A 126 19.45 7.08 12.11
CA ARG A 126 20.42 7.12 13.22
C ARG A 126 20.80 8.53 13.68
N ASP A 127 20.62 9.54 12.83
CA ASP A 127 20.99 10.93 13.15
C ASP A 127 19.91 11.64 13.98
N TYR A 128 18.76 10.97 14.19
CA TYR A 128 17.64 11.51 14.91
C TYR A 128 17.44 10.80 16.26
N GLY A 129 17.32 11.59 17.33
CA GLY A 129 17.01 11.13 18.67
C GLY A 129 16.26 12.18 19.46
N GLY A 130 15.33 11.75 20.32
CA GLY A 130 14.64 12.65 21.25
C GLY A 130 13.73 13.72 20.61
N VAL A 131 13.28 13.52 19.36
CA VAL A 131 12.42 14.47 18.63
C VAL A 131 11.16 14.78 19.42
N ALA A 132 10.57 13.80 20.09
CA ALA A 132 9.37 13.97 20.91
C ALA A 132 9.58 14.96 22.07
N ASN A 133 10.78 15.03 22.65
CA ASN A 133 11.09 15.95 23.73
C ASN A 133 11.17 17.41 23.26
N LYS A 134 11.55 17.63 22.01
CA LYS A 134 11.69 18.98 21.43
C LYS A 134 10.44 19.44 20.70
N MET A 135 9.72 18.52 20.07
CA MET A 135 8.55 18.79 19.22
C MET A 135 7.44 17.74 19.48
N PRO A 136 6.78 17.77 20.65
CA PRO A 136 5.83 16.72 21.06
C PRO A 136 4.62 16.60 20.13
N TRP A 137 4.03 17.70 19.71
CA TRP A 137 2.89 17.70 18.77
C TRP A 137 3.25 17.16 17.39
N PHE A 138 4.43 17.53 16.89
CA PHE A 138 4.94 17.00 15.64
C PHE A 138 5.18 15.48 15.74
N ALA A 139 5.80 15.02 16.83
CA ALA A 139 6.04 13.60 17.05
C ALA A 139 4.74 12.81 17.16
N ALA A 140 3.71 13.34 17.84
CA ALA A 140 2.41 12.70 17.91
C ALA A 140 1.75 12.53 16.54
N LEU A 141 1.79 13.56 15.68
CA LEU A 141 1.28 13.49 14.31
C LEU A 141 2.10 12.52 13.45
N PHE A 142 3.43 12.53 13.57
CA PHE A 142 4.27 11.62 12.82
C PHE A 142 4.03 10.15 13.20
N VAL A 143 3.87 9.86 14.49
CA VAL A 143 3.49 8.52 14.97
C VAL A 143 2.10 8.14 14.45
N LEU A 144 1.13 9.04 14.46
CA LEU A 144 -0.21 8.77 13.92
C LEU A 144 -0.16 8.36 12.45
N PHE A 145 0.60 9.10 11.62
CA PHE A 145 0.76 8.76 10.21
C PHE A 145 1.58 7.48 10.01
N GLY A 146 2.59 7.24 10.83
CA GLY A 146 3.34 5.98 10.81
C GLY A 146 2.44 4.77 11.13
N MET A 147 1.62 4.87 12.17
CA MET A 147 0.65 3.83 12.51
C MET A 147 -0.41 3.62 11.41
N ALA A 148 -0.85 4.71 10.78
CA ALA A 148 -1.76 4.61 9.63
C ALA A 148 -1.09 3.96 8.41
N ASN A 149 0.21 4.19 8.19
CA ASN A 149 0.99 3.54 7.14
C ASN A 149 1.22 2.06 7.42
N SER A 150 1.38 1.67 8.67
CA SER A 150 1.52 0.25 9.06
C SER A 150 0.20 -0.54 9.05
N GLY A 151 -0.92 0.11 8.70
CA GLY A 151 -2.22 -0.56 8.63
C GLY A 151 -2.82 -0.88 10.00
N LEU A 152 -2.63 -0.01 11.00
CA LEU A 152 -3.24 -0.20 12.31
C LEU A 152 -4.78 -0.19 12.21
N PRO A 153 -5.49 -1.18 12.79
CA PRO A 153 -6.96 -1.15 12.89
C PRO A 153 -7.46 0.16 13.51
N GLY A 154 -8.45 0.78 12.86
CA GLY A 154 -8.94 2.12 13.23
C GLY A 154 -8.35 3.24 12.39
N THR A 155 -7.38 2.97 11.54
CA THR A 155 -6.82 3.92 10.57
C THR A 155 -7.32 3.61 9.16
N SER A 156 -7.24 4.62 8.28
CA SER A 156 -7.72 4.48 6.90
C SER A 156 -6.87 3.51 6.05
N GLY A 157 -5.60 3.31 6.38
CA GLY A 157 -4.71 2.36 5.69
C GLY A 157 -5.17 0.91 5.85
N PHE A 158 -5.58 0.53 7.08
CA PHE A 158 -6.08 -0.81 7.36
C PHE A 158 -7.30 -1.19 6.52
N VAL A 159 -8.24 -0.25 6.31
CA VAL A 159 -9.52 -0.55 5.65
C VAL A 159 -9.31 -1.07 4.23
N GLY A 160 -8.47 -0.38 3.43
CA GLY A 160 -8.21 -0.77 2.05
C GLY A 160 -7.52 -2.13 1.95
N GLU A 161 -6.48 -2.36 2.75
CA GLU A 161 -5.75 -3.63 2.77
C GLU A 161 -6.62 -4.79 3.22
N PHE A 162 -7.38 -4.62 4.29
CA PHE A 162 -8.26 -5.66 4.80
C PHE A 162 -9.34 -6.07 3.79
N MET A 163 -9.95 -5.10 3.09
CA MET A 163 -10.93 -5.38 2.04
C MET A 163 -10.31 -6.18 0.88
N VAL A 164 -9.09 -5.86 0.47
CA VAL A 164 -8.38 -6.60 -0.58
C VAL A 164 -8.02 -8.02 -0.11
N ILE A 165 -7.58 -8.19 1.13
CA ILE A 165 -7.29 -9.51 1.70
C ILE A 165 -8.54 -10.39 1.73
N LEU A 166 -9.69 -9.84 2.15
CA LEU A 166 -10.97 -10.56 2.14
C LEU A 166 -11.39 -10.96 0.72
N ALA A 167 -11.26 -10.07 -0.26
CA ALA A 167 -11.53 -10.40 -1.66
C ALA A 167 -10.56 -11.46 -2.19
N ALA A 168 -9.28 -11.38 -1.83
CA ALA A 168 -8.27 -12.37 -2.19
C ALA A 168 -8.58 -13.75 -1.62
N PHE A 169 -9.10 -13.82 -0.41
CA PHE A 169 -9.52 -15.07 0.24
C PHE A 169 -10.63 -15.78 -0.54
N GLN A 170 -11.56 -15.03 -1.12
CA GLN A 170 -12.63 -15.58 -1.95
C GLN A 170 -12.11 -16.18 -3.28
N LYS A 171 -10.96 -15.72 -3.77
CA LYS A 171 -10.32 -16.29 -4.95
C LYS A 171 -9.43 -17.48 -4.59
N HIS A 172 -8.51 -17.30 -3.66
CA HIS A 172 -7.60 -18.36 -3.21
C HIS A 172 -6.97 -18.03 -1.85
N PRO A 173 -7.10 -18.89 -0.84
CA PRO A 173 -6.60 -18.64 0.52
C PRO A 173 -5.10 -18.34 0.59
N LEU A 174 -4.26 -18.96 -0.26
CA LEU A 174 -2.82 -18.70 -0.27
C LEU A 174 -2.47 -17.29 -0.74
N ILE A 175 -3.22 -16.72 -1.69
CA ILE A 175 -3.04 -15.33 -2.13
C ILE A 175 -3.34 -14.38 -0.97
N ALA A 176 -4.44 -14.63 -0.26
CA ALA A 176 -4.83 -13.84 0.91
C ALA A 176 -3.79 -13.95 2.04
N PHE A 177 -3.30 -15.15 2.32
CA PHE A 177 -2.25 -15.36 3.32
C PHE A 177 -0.96 -14.62 2.94
N ALA A 178 -0.52 -14.73 1.69
CA ALA A 178 0.65 -14.02 1.20
C ALA A 178 0.47 -12.49 1.28
N ALA A 179 -0.70 -11.97 0.92
CA ALA A 179 -1.02 -10.55 1.07
C ALA A 179 -1.03 -10.12 2.55
N ALA A 180 -1.59 -10.93 3.46
CA ALA A 180 -1.69 -10.62 4.89
C ALA A 180 -0.31 -10.49 5.59
N THR A 181 0.76 -11.05 5.02
CA THR A 181 2.13 -10.87 5.57
C THR A 181 2.55 -9.41 5.64
N THR A 182 1.98 -8.53 4.82
CA THR A 182 2.24 -7.09 4.88
C THR A 182 1.87 -6.47 6.21
N LEU A 183 0.82 -6.94 6.88
CA LEU A 183 0.42 -6.43 8.19
C LEU A 183 1.53 -6.64 9.22
N ILE A 184 2.29 -7.74 9.10
CA ILE A 184 3.45 -8.03 9.94
C ILE A 184 4.64 -7.18 9.51
N LEU A 185 4.93 -7.13 8.20
CA LEU A 185 6.05 -6.36 7.64
C LEU A 185 5.85 -4.86 7.89
N GLY A 186 4.65 -4.33 7.67
CA GLY A 186 4.30 -2.93 7.90
C GLY A 186 4.46 -2.48 9.36
N ALA A 187 4.22 -3.39 10.30
CA ALA A 187 4.45 -3.13 11.71
C ALA A 187 5.94 -3.25 12.12
N ALA A 188 6.76 -3.91 11.31
CA ALA A 188 8.16 -4.19 11.61
C ALA A 188 9.11 -3.06 11.14
N TYR A 189 8.80 -2.32 10.07
CA TYR A 189 9.56 -1.15 9.61
C TYR A 189 8.91 0.16 10.04
#